data_c130efbbdfc9c1436c4e93b5bea21a64
#
_entry.id   c130efbbdfc9c1436c4e93b5bea21a64
#
_cell.length_a   1.000
_cell.length_b   1.000
_cell.length_c   1.000
_cell.angle_alpha   90.00
_cell.angle_beta   90.00
_cell.angle_gamma   90.00
#
_symmetry.space_group_name_H-M   'P 1'
#
loop_
_entity.id
_entity.type
_entity.pdbx_description
1 polymer ?
#
loop_
_entity_poly.entity_id
_entity_poly.type
_entity_poly.pdbx_seq_one_letter_code
_entity_poly.pdbx_strand_id
1 'polypeptide(L)'
;MGRGALILALAAATTAPMAGKPPAALISHDAFPGWPSDFEDHPLKPLPLTERESGYVRDFPGRVGRFSDGKREVVVRWVIEPTRRLHPSADCYQGLGYRIVPADSERDSAGRRWSAFHAIKGEQALHVRELIAGADGRTWSDISSWYWPAALGRAVGPWWAFTVAENQDTRAGKSE
;
A
#
# COMPACT_ATOMS: atom_id res chain seq x y z
N MET A 1 47.21 -29.44 6.69
CA MET A 1 46.04 -29.91 5.91
C MET A 1 44.78 -29.41 6.59
N GLY A 2 43.90 -28.64 5.93
CA GLY A 2 42.63 -28.28 6.50
C GLY A 2 42.12 -26.85 6.32
N ARG A 3 42.64 -26.06 5.39
CA ARG A 3 42.15 -24.68 5.13
C ARG A 3 41.35 -24.52 3.82
N GLY A 4 41.21 -25.59 3.03
CA GLY A 4 40.55 -25.54 1.71
C GLY A 4 39.06 -25.91 1.71
N ALA A 5 38.55 -26.55 2.76
CA ALA A 5 37.17 -27.07 2.76
C ALA A 5 36.11 -26.07 3.21
N LEU A 6 36.49 -24.98 3.88
CA LEU A 6 35.53 -23.99 4.42
C LEU A 6 35.08 -22.95 3.40
N ILE A 7 35.84 -22.75 2.32
CA ILE A 7 35.52 -21.72 1.29
C ILE A 7 34.51 -22.22 0.27
N LEU A 8 34.39 -23.52 0.05
CA LEU A 8 33.44 -24.10 -0.92
C LEU A 8 32.00 -24.18 -0.41
N ALA A 9 31.79 -24.15 0.92
CA ALA A 9 30.44 -24.21 1.50
C ALA A 9 29.71 -22.86 1.47
N LEU A 10 30.42 -21.72 1.38
CA LEU A 10 29.81 -20.39 1.35
C LEU A 10 29.38 -19.93 -0.05
N ALA A 11 29.89 -20.55 -1.13
CA ALA A 11 29.54 -20.18 -2.50
C ALA A 11 28.23 -20.81 -3.01
N ALA A 12 27.69 -21.83 -2.34
CA ALA A 12 26.46 -22.52 -2.76
C ALA A 12 25.17 -21.87 -2.23
N ALA A 13 25.26 -20.90 -1.30
CA ALA A 13 24.10 -20.30 -0.67
C ALA A 13 23.54 -19.05 -1.40
N THR A 14 24.21 -18.59 -2.48
CA THR A 14 23.89 -17.29 -3.10
C THR A 14 23.09 -17.36 -4.39
N THR A 15 22.65 -18.53 -4.83
CA THR A 15 21.82 -18.69 -6.03
C THR A 15 20.42 -19.25 -5.73
N ALA A 16 19.70 -18.64 -4.80
CA ALA A 16 18.27 -18.85 -4.77
C ALA A 16 17.64 -17.96 -5.85
N PRO A 17 16.96 -18.53 -6.87
CA PRO A 17 16.30 -17.73 -7.88
C PRO A 17 15.10 -17.02 -7.22
N MET A 18 15.25 -15.73 -6.95
CA MET A 18 14.19 -14.86 -6.44
C MET A 18 13.18 -14.43 -7.52
N ALA A 19 13.08 -15.20 -8.61
CA ALA A 19 12.19 -14.91 -9.72
C ALA A 19 11.25 -16.10 -9.97
N GLY A 20 10.29 -16.29 -9.06
CA GLY A 20 9.18 -17.21 -9.27
C GLY A 20 7.86 -16.48 -9.07
N LYS A 21 6.89 -16.72 -9.97
CA LYS A 21 5.49 -16.36 -9.71
C LYS A 21 5.10 -17.01 -8.37
N PRO A 22 4.39 -16.28 -7.48
CA PRO A 22 3.92 -16.86 -6.22
C PRO A 22 3.22 -18.20 -6.47
N PRO A 23 3.38 -19.19 -5.59
CA PRO A 23 2.64 -20.45 -5.70
C PRO A 23 1.13 -20.16 -5.82
N ALA A 24 0.43 -20.89 -6.66
CA ALA A 24 -1.03 -20.75 -6.85
C ALA A 24 -1.83 -20.82 -5.54
N ALA A 25 -1.30 -21.52 -4.53
CA ALA A 25 -1.87 -21.59 -3.18
C ALA A 25 -1.90 -20.24 -2.43
N LEU A 26 -1.18 -19.21 -2.89
CA LEU A 26 -1.18 -17.87 -2.27
C LEU A 26 -2.19 -16.93 -2.92
N ILE A 27 -2.85 -17.37 -4.00
CA ILE A 27 -3.90 -16.58 -4.65
C ILE A 27 -5.20 -16.83 -3.89
N SER A 28 -5.83 -15.75 -3.41
CA SER A 28 -7.18 -15.85 -2.87
C SER A 28 -8.17 -16.05 -4.01
N HIS A 29 -9.04 -17.06 -3.85
CA HIS A 29 -10.16 -17.35 -4.76
C HIS A 29 -11.47 -16.69 -4.30
N ASP A 30 -11.44 -15.88 -3.25
CA ASP A 30 -12.61 -15.18 -2.78
C ASP A 30 -13.16 -14.23 -3.84
N ALA A 31 -14.48 -14.24 -3.99
CA ALA A 31 -15.14 -13.28 -4.87
C ALA A 31 -14.98 -11.86 -4.33
N PHE A 32 -14.85 -10.90 -5.22
CA PHE A 32 -14.83 -9.49 -4.83
C PHE A 32 -16.15 -9.11 -4.14
N PRO A 33 -16.13 -8.67 -2.88
CA PRO A 33 -17.35 -8.41 -2.10
C PRO A 33 -18.05 -7.09 -2.46
N GLY A 34 -17.52 -6.31 -3.38
CA GLY A 34 -17.94 -4.94 -3.67
C GLY A 34 -17.04 -3.92 -2.95
N TRP A 35 -17.16 -2.67 -3.35
CA TRP A 35 -16.47 -1.57 -2.70
C TRP A 35 -17.16 -1.20 -1.38
N PRO A 36 -16.42 -0.72 -0.38
CA PRO A 36 -17.03 -0.18 0.85
C PRO A 36 -17.92 1.01 0.49
N SER A 37 -19.07 1.09 1.14
CA SER A 37 -20.01 2.20 1.01
C SER A 37 -19.58 3.44 1.80
N ASP A 38 -18.75 3.24 2.80
CA ASP A 38 -18.28 4.25 3.72
C ASP A 38 -16.83 3.98 4.15
N PHE A 39 -16.19 5.00 4.67
CA PHE A 39 -14.86 4.93 5.26
C PHE A 39 -14.80 5.86 6.47
N GLU A 40 -14.49 5.31 7.65
CA GLU A 40 -14.46 6.05 8.91
C GLU A 40 -15.77 6.87 9.14
N ASP A 41 -16.92 6.21 9.00
CA ASP A 41 -18.26 6.78 9.17
C ASP A 41 -18.64 7.87 8.15
N HIS A 42 -17.87 8.02 7.06
CA HIS A 42 -18.18 8.95 5.98
C HIS A 42 -18.53 8.18 4.70
N PRO A 43 -19.66 8.51 4.04
CA PRO A 43 -20.07 7.85 2.81
C PRO A 43 -19.08 8.12 1.68
N LEU A 44 -18.71 7.07 0.96
CA LEU A 44 -17.79 7.12 -0.17
C LEU A 44 -18.54 7.32 -1.49
N LYS A 45 -18.16 8.35 -2.23
CA LYS A 45 -18.62 8.60 -3.59
C LYS A 45 -17.54 8.14 -4.57
N PRO A 46 -17.87 7.26 -5.54
CA PRO A 46 -16.90 6.82 -6.52
C PRO A 46 -16.41 7.98 -7.40
N LEU A 47 -15.12 7.99 -7.67
CA LEU A 47 -14.46 8.88 -8.61
C LEU A 47 -13.95 8.08 -9.81
N PRO A 48 -13.89 8.66 -11.02
CA PRO A 48 -13.23 8.03 -12.15
C PRO A 48 -11.73 7.86 -11.86
N LEU A 49 -11.17 6.74 -12.30
CA LEU A 49 -9.72 6.57 -12.28
C LEU A 49 -9.09 7.58 -13.25
N THR A 50 -7.96 8.13 -12.90
CA THR A 50 -7.15 8.92 -13.81
C THR A 50 -6.59 8.03 -14.93
N GLU A 51 -6.14 8.61 -16.03
CA GLU A 51 -5.51 7.87 -17.12
C GLU A 51 -4.31 7.05 -16.65
N ARG A 52 -3.50 7.61 -15.76
CA ARG A 52 -2.36 6.93 -15.15
C ARG A 52 -2.79 5.74 -14.29
N GLU A 53 -3.81 5.90 -13.46
CA GLU A 53 -4.36 4.82 -12.64
C GLU A 53 -4.97 3.73 -13.51
N SER A 54 -5.66 4.08 -14.59
CA SER A 54 -6.23 3.13 -15.54
C SER A 54 -5.15 2.27 -16.21
N GLY A 55 -3.99 2.85 -16.52
CA GLY A 55 -2.81 2.11 -17.00
C GLY A 55 -2.26 1.12 -15.96
N TYR A 56 -2.22 1.53 -14.70
CA TYR A 56 -1.74 0.71 -13.60
C TYR A 56 -2.65 -0.49 -13.29
N VAL A 57 -3.97 -0.29 -13.38
CA VAL A 57 -4.99 -1.31 -13.05
C VAL A 57 -4.96 -2.50 -14.00
N ARG A 58 -4.51 -2.32 -15.25
CA ARG A 58 -4.59 -3.35 -16.31
C ARG A 58 -4.02 -4.70 -15.92
N ASP A 59 -2.91 -4.70 -15.19
CA ASP A 59 -2.22 -5.92 -14.76
C ASP A 59 -2.16 -6.05 -13.23
N PHE A 60 -3.00 -5.32 -12.50
CA PHE A 60 -3.05 -5.40 -11.05
C PHE A 60 -3.82 -6.65 -10.62
N PRO A 61 -3.26 -7.50 -9.73
CA PRO A 61 -3.93 -8.69 -9.27
C PRO A 61 -5.02 -8.36 -8.25
N GLY A 62 -6.19 -8.02 -8.74
CA GLY A 62 -7.32 -7.59 -7.92
C GLY A 62 -8.11 -6.45 -8.54
N ARG A 63 -8.51 -5.49 -7.73
CA ARG A 63 -9.29 -4.33 -8.16
C ARG A 63 -8.77 -3.06 -7.50
N VAL A 64 -8.94 -1.94 -8.20
CA VAL A 64 -8.59 -0.61 -7.70
C VAL A 64 -9.80 0.29 -7.88
N GLY A 65 -10.18 1.00 -6.82
CA GLY A 65 -11.23 2.01 -6.83
C GLY A 65 -10.74 3.31 -6.22
N ARG A 66 -11.26 4.41 -6.72
CA ARG A 66 -10.98 5.76 -6.24
C ARG A 66 -12.28 6.40 -5.79
N PHE A 67 -12.25 7.04 -4.63
CA PHE A 67 -13.44 7.58 -3.96
C PHE A 67 -13.15 8.93 -3.33
N SER A 68 -14.21 9.65 -3.00
CA SER A 68 -14.14 10.82 -2.12
C SER A 68 -15.23 10.74 -1.06
N ASP A 69 -14.91 11.19 0.14
CA ASP A 69 -15.88 11.41 1.22
C ASP A 69 -16.29 12.90 1.36
N GLY A 70 -15.90 13.73 0.37
CA GLY A 70 -16.15 15.16 0.35
C GLY A 70 -14.98 16.01 0.85
N LYS A 71 -14.11 15.47 1.69
CA LYS A 71 -12.88 16.14 2.20
C LYS A 71 -11.63 15.45 1.73
N ARG A 72 -11.65 14.11 1.76
CA ARG A 72 -10.50 13.27 1.46
C ARG A 72 -10.73 12.52 0.15
N GLU A 73 -9.63 12.18 -0.46
CA GLU A 73 -9.58 11.19 -1.53
C GLU A 73 -9.12 9.86 -0.94
N VAL A 74 -9.85 8.81 -1.25
CA VAL A 74 -9.59 7.46 -0.75
C VAL A 74 -9.37 6.54 -1.95
N VAL A 75 -8.17 6.01 -2.10
CA VAL A 75 -7.87 4.95 -3.06
C VAL A 75 -7.90 3.62 -2.33
N VAL A 76 -8.76 2.73 -2.80
CA VAL A 76 -8.95 1.40 -2.22
C VAL A 76 -8.49 0.35 -3.23
N ARG A 77 -7.67 -0.59 -2.79
CA ARG A 77 -7.21 -1.71 -3.61
C ARG A 77 -7.60 -3.01 -2.93
N TRP A 78 -8.31 -3.86 -3.66
CA TRP A 78 -8.59 -5.23 -3.24
C TRP A 78 -7.58 -6.15 -3.91
N VAL A 79 -6.73 -6.80 -3.13
CA VAL A 79 -5.54 -7.52 -3.58
C VAL A 79 -5.74 -9.01 -3.32
N ILE A 80 -5.61 -9.85 -4.36
CA ILE A 80 -5.88 -11.30 -4.27
C ILE A 80 -4.62 -12.16 -4.23
N GLU A 81 -3.47 -11.59 -4.56
CA GLU A 81 -2.18 -12.28 -4.48
C GLU A 81 -1.06 -11.34 -4.05
N PRO A 82 0.01 -11.82 -3.41
CA PRO A 82 1.18 -11.01 -3.10
C PRO A 82 1.78 -10.44 -4.38
N THR A 83 1.90 -9.11 -4.44
CA THR A 83 2.36 -8.45 -5.65
C THR A 83 3.26 -7.26 -5.36
N ARG A 84 4.31 -7.10 -6.17
CA ARG A 84 5.16 -5.89 -6.18
C ARG A 84 4.51 -4.72 -6.92
N ARG A 85 3.35 -4.95 -7.59
CA ARG A 85 2.57 -3.86 -8.17
C ARG A 85 1.88 -3.01 -7.11
N LEU A 86 1.66 -3.53 -5.91
CA LEU A 86 1.33 -2.72 -4.76
C LEU A 86 2.62 -2.09 -4.23
N HIS A 87 2.86 -0.83 -4.53
CA HIS A 87 4.00 -0.05 -4.09
C HIS A 87 3.55 1.09 -3.16
N PRO A 88 4.46 1.67 -2.35
CA PRO A 88 4.15 2.80 -1.48
C PRO A 88 3.54 3.96 -2.27
N SER A 89 2.50 4.60 -1.74
CA SER A 89 1.91 5.75 -2.42
C SER A 89 2.86 6.94 -2.50
N ALA A 90 3.83 7.03 -1.59
CA ALA A 90 4.92 8.01 -1.65
C ALA A 90 5.62 8.01 -3.02
N ASP A 91 5.89 6.82 -3.61
CA ASP A 91 6.51 6.70 -4.92
C ASP A 91 5.63 7.29 -6.03
N CYS A 92 4.30 7.08 -5.92
CA CYS A 92 3.33 7.67 -6.85
C CYS A 92 3.34 9.20 -6.78
N TYR A 93 3.33 9.75 -5.56
CA TYR A 93 3.36 11.20 -5.35
C TYR A 93 4.69 11.81 -5.79
N GLN A 94 5.82 11.15 -5.54
CA GLN A 94 7.13 11.57 -6.08
C GLN A 94 7.10 11.60 -7.61
N GLY A 95 6.57 10.56 -8.25
CA GLY A 95 6.43 10.51 -9.70
C GLY A 95 5.47 11.56 -10.28
N LEU A 96 4.62 12.18 -9.44
CA LEU A 96 3.77 13.34 -9.78
C LEU A 96 4.47 14.68 -9.48
N GLY A 97 5.71 14.66 -8.98
CA GLY A 97 6.51 15.85 -8.68
C GLY A 97 6.25 16.44 -7.29
N TYR A 98 5.67 15.66 -6.36
CA TYR A 98 5.57 16.06 -4.97
C TYR A 98 6.87 15.75 -4.22
N ARG A 99 7.26 16.63 -3.33
CA ARG A 99 8.28 16.36 -2.31
C ARG A 99 7.60 15.65 -1.14
N ILE A 100 8.17 14.53 -0.73
CA ILE A 100 7.65 13.71 0.37
C ILE A 100 8.38 14.09 1.65
N VAL A 101 7.62 14.34 2.70
CA VAL A 101 8.10 14.59 4.05
C VAL A 101 7.47 13.54 4.97
N PRO A 102 8.26 12.65 5.57
CA PRO A 102 7.73 11.67 6.51
C PRO A 102 6.95 12.34 7.65
N ALA A 103 5.89 11.71 8.09
CA ALA A 103 5.11 12.08 9.25
C ALA A 103 5.07 10.92 10.26
N ASP A 104 4.72 11.21 11.50
CA ASP A 104 4.52 10.19 12.50
C ASP A 104 3.37 9.26 12.12
N SER A 105 3.50 7.98 12.50
CA SER A 105 2.43 7.03 12.29
C SER A 105 1.24 7.36 13.19
N GLU A 106 0.04 7.17 12.66
CA GLU A 106 -1.21 7.50 13.33
C GLU A 106 -1.98 6.24 13.73
N ARG A 107 -2.92 6.41 14.66
CA ARG A 107 -3.92 5.38 14.98
C ARG A 107 -5.31 5.89 14.67
N ASP A 108 -6.10 5.05 14.02
CA ASP A 108 -7.51 5.34 13.82
C ASP A 108 -8.35 4.98 15.07
N SER A 109 -9.65 5.25 15.01
CA SER A 109 -10.60 4.94 16.10
C SER A 109 -10.67 3.46 16.48
N ALA A 110 -10.31 2.56 15.55
CA ALA A 110 -10.20 1.12 15.78
C ALA A 110 -8.83 0.70 16.32
N GLY A 111 -7.91 1.65 16.58
CA GLY A 111 -6.56 1.40 17.07
C GLY A 111 -5.58 0.88 16.02
N ARG A 112 -5.98 0.81 14.73
CA ARG A 112 -5.10 0.36 13.65
C ARG A 112 -4.05 1.41 13.35
N ARG A 113 -2.82 0.96 13.13
CA ARG A 113 -1.68 1.86 12.88
C ARG A 113 -1.54 2.11 11.38
N TRP A 114 -1.51 3.38 11.02
CA TRP A 114 -1.28 3.89 9.67
C TRP A 114 0.11 4.47 9.55
N SER A 115 0.80 4.25 8.45
CA SER A 115 1.93 5.12 8.06
C SER A 115 1.39 6.43 7.51
N ALA A 116 2.15 7.50 7.67
CA ALA A 116 1.76 8.81 7.17
C ALA A 116 2.94 9.59 6.59
N PHE A 117 2.64 10.51 5.68
CA PHE A 117 3.59 11.47 5.11
C PHE A 117 2.86 12.71 4.58
N HIS A 118 3.59 13.78 4.41
CA HIS A 118 3.12 14.96 3.70
C HIS A 118 3.66 14.95 2.28
N ALA A 119 2.78 15.17 1.28
CA ALA A 119 3.15 15.37 -0.11
C ALA A 119 2.97 16.84 -0.47
N ILE A 120 4.07 17.54 -0.82
CA ILE A 120 4.11 18.97 -1.02
C ILE A 120 4.53 19.29 -2.44
N LYS A 121 3.72 20.12 -3.14
CA LYS A 121 4.01 20.60 -4.49
C LYS A 121 3.52 22.03 -4.66
N GLY A 122 4.44 22.98 -4.73
CA GLY A 122 4.11 24.40 -4.70
C GLY A 122 3.38 24.77 -3.41
N GLU A 123 2.20 25.36 -3.55
CA GLU A 123 1.32 25.71 -2.42
C GLU A 123 0.43 24.56 -1.95
N GLN A 124 0.35 23.47 -2.71
CA GLN A 124 -0.44 22.32 -2.34
C GLN A 124 0.32 21.46 -1.34
N ALA A 125 -0.30 21.16 -0.23
CA ALA A 125 0.16 20.20 0.76
C ALA A 125 -0.95 19.19 1.04
N LEU A 126 -0.61 17.92 0.92
CA LEU A 126 -1.50 16.79 1.23
C LEU A 126 -0.96 16.06 2.44
N HIS A 127 -1.82 15.69 3.37
CA HIS A 127 -1.55 14.66 4.36
C HIS A 127 -2.00 13.33 3.78
N VAL A 128 -1.09 12.38 3.67
CA VAL A 128 -1.35 11.07 3.08
C VAL A 128 -1.06 9.98 4.10
N ARG A 129 -1.99 9.03 4.25
CA ARG A 129 -1.81 7.88 5.13
C ARG A 129 -2.16 6.58 4.42
N GLU A 130 -1.51 5.49 4.83
CA GLU A 130 -1.64 4.18 4.21
C GLU A 130 -1.81 3.08 5.24
N LEU A 131 -2.63 2.08 4.88
CA LEU A 131 -2.86 0.87 5.66
C LEU A 131 -3.16 -0.29 4.72
N ILE A 132 -2.68 -1.48 5.08
CA ILE A 132 -3.14 -2.73 4.48
C ILE A 132 -3.83 -3.55 5.58
N ALA A 133 -5.00 -4.11 5.27
CA ALA A 133 -5.78 -4.93 6.18
C ALA A 133 -6.09 -6.29 5.54
N GLY A 134 -5.86 -7.37 6.27
CA GLY A 134 -6.25 -8.73 5.89
C GLY A 134 -7.64 -9.09 6.40
N ALA A 135 -8.27 -10.08 5.77
CA ALA A 135 -9.56 -10.62 6.20
C ALA A 135 -9.52 -11.23 7.62
N ASP A 136 -8.33 -11.62 8.07
CA ASP A 136 -8.07 -12.16 9.42
C ASP A 136 -7.91 -11.08 10.51
N GLY A 137 -8.14 -9.82 10.18
CA GLY A 137 -8.02 -8.68 11.08
C GLY A 137 -6.59 -8.16 11.29
N ARG A 138 -5.58 -8.82 10.71
CA ARG A 138 -4.20 -8.29 10.74
C ARG A 138 -4.09 -7.03 9.90
N THR A 139 -3.23 -6.12 10.32
CA THR A 139 -2.96 -4.87 9.61
C THR A 139 -1.47 -4.61 9.48
N TRP A 140 -1.09 -3.95 8.40
CA TRP A 140 0.27 -3.52 8.12
C TRP A 140 0.26 -2.05 7.71
N SER A 141 1.18 -1.29 8.26
CA SER A 141 1.32 0.14 7.96
C SER A 141 2.23 0.43 6.77
N ASP A 142 2.91 -0.58 6.23
CA ASP A 142 3.79 -0.44 5.06
C ASP A 142 3.79 -1.68 4.17
N ILE A 143 4.10 -1.46 2.89
CA ILE A 143 4.07 -2.49 1.86
C ILE A 143 5.07 -3.61 2.13
N SER A 144 6.27 -3.30 2.65
CA SER A 144 7.32 -4.29 2.86
C SER A 144 6.95 -5.25 3.99
N SER A 145 6.39 -4.73 5.07
CA SER A 145 5.93 -5.53 6.22
C SER A 145 4.77 -6.45 5.86
N TRP A 146 3.94 -6.06 4.89
CA TRP A 146 2.90 -6.91 4.32
C TRP A 146 3.43 -7.92 3.30
N TYR A 147 4.26 -7.45 2.34
CA TYR A 147 4.65 -8.25 1.17
C TYR A 147 5.36 -9.55 1.54
N TRP A 148 6.34 -9.49 2.43
CA TRP A 148 7.14 -10.66 2.76
C TRP A 148 6.35 -11.75 3.49
N PRO A 149 5.55 -11.47 4.53
CA PRO A 149 4.66 -12.47 5.10
C PRO A 149 3.68 -13.06 4.09
N ALA A 150 3.11 -12.24 3.20
CA ALA A 150 2.19 -12.68 2.16
C ALA A 150 2.90 -13.57 1.12
N ALA A 151 4.05 -13.16 0.61
CA ALA A 151 4.84 -13.93 -0.36
C ALA A 151 5.36 -15.26 0.18
N LEU A 152 5.56 -15.35 1.50
CA LEU A 152 5.99 -16.57 2.20
C LEU A 152 4.80 -17.42 2.70
N GLY A 153 3.55 -17.08 2.36
CA GLY A 153 2.36 -17.81 2.77
C GLY A 153 2.01 -17.69 4.26
N ARG A 154 2.63 -16.73 4.98
CA ARG A 154 2.38 -16.47 6.40
C ARG A 154 1.23 -15.49 6.64
N ALA A 155 0.80 -14.79 5.60
CA ALA A 155 -0.40 -13.98 5.54
C ALA A 155 -1.18 -14.40 4.29
N VAL A 156 -2.46 -14.74 4.46
CA VAL A 156 -3.33 -15.21 3.38
C VAL A 156 -4.30 -14.09 3.03
N GLY A 157 -4.48 -13.83 1.71
CA GLY A 157 -5.42 -12.84 1.20
C GLY A 157 -6.89 -13.31 1.25
N PRO A 158 -7.80 -12.49 0.76
CA PRO A 158 -7.54 -11.19 0.12
C PRO A 158 -7.20 -10.08 1.12
N TRP A 159 -6.62 -9.00 0.61
CA TRP A 159 -6.26 -7.82 1.42
C TRP A 159 -6.91 -6.57 0.86
N TRP A 160 -7.19 -5.63 1.77
CA TRP A 160 -7.59 -4.28 1.45
C TRP A 160 -6.43 -3.33 1.70
N ALA A 161 -5.96 -2.63 0.68
CA ALA A 161 -4.95 -1.59 0.84
C ALA A 161 -5.60 -0.22 0.61
N PHE A 162 -5.48 0.63 1.61
CA PHE A 162 -6.04 1.98 1.63
C PHE A 162 -4.93 3.02 1.50
N THR A 163 -5.17 4.03 0.70
CA THR A 163 -4.41 5.28 0.67
C THR A 163 -5.41 6.41 0.81
N VAL A 164 -5.24 7.24 1.82
CA VAL A 164 -6.13 8.37 2.11
C VAL A 164 -5.34 9.65 2.01
N ALA A 165 -5.78 10.59 1.18
CA ALA A 165 -5.16 11.89 0.99
C ALA A 165 -6.13 13.00 1.37
N GLU A 166 -5.67 13.91 2.23
CA GLU A 166 -6.42 15.09 2.68
C GLU A 166 -5.63 16.36 2.39
N ASN A 167 -6.31 17.37 1.83
CA ASN A 167 -5.68 18.68 1.66
C ASN A 167 -5.40 19.32 3.03
N GLN A 168 -4.17 19.77 3.22
CA GLN A 168 -3.82 20.62 4.36
C GLN A 168 -3.99 22.08 3.96
N ASP A 169 -4.85 22.80 4.68
CA ASP A 169 -4.93 24.26 4.52
C ASP A 169 -3.61 24.88 4.97
N THR A 170 -2.80 25.28 4.00
CA THR A 170 -1.49 25.95 4.22
C THR A 170 -1.63 27.31 4.93
N ARG A 171 -2.84 27.72 5.27
CA ARG A 171 -3.12 29.01 5.94
C ARG A 171 -2.99 29.00 7.45
N ALA A 172 -2.89 27.83 8.09
CA ALA A 172 -2.82 27.75 9.56
C ALA A 172 -1.42 27.98 10.16
N GLY A 173 -0.37 28.15 9.34
CA GLY A 173 1.03 28.29 9.78
C GLY A 173 1.66 29.66 9.60
N LYS A 174 0.89 30.70 9.30
CA LYS A 174 1.39 32.11 9.21
C LYS A 174 0.73 33.02 10.22
N SER A 175 0.79 32.65 11.47
CA SER A 175 0.55 33.54 12.59
C SER A 175 1.58 33.23 13.67
N GLU A 176 2.78 33.78 13.52
CA GLU A 176 3.64 34.43 14.52
C GLU A 176 4.91 34.93 13.87
#